data_062f41468f7a315da2e53ac8ae9422c9
#
_entry.id   062f41468f7a315da2e53ac8ae9422c9
#
_cell.length_a   1.000
_cell.length_b   1.000
_cell.length_c   1.000
_cell.angle_alpha   90.00
_cell.angle_beta   90.00
_cell.angle_gamma   90.00
#
_symmetry.space_group_name_H-M   'P 1'
#
loop_
_entity.id
_entity.type
_entity.pdbx_description
1 polymer ?
#
loop_
_entity_poly.entity_id
_entity_poly.type
_entity_poly.pdbx_seq_one_letter_code
_entity_poly.pdbx_strand_id
1 'polypeptide(L)'
;MDATAQDGTGIPAGTGAPAAPARPDVLTFGETMVALRGSGPLKLGGTLRVSVAGAESNVAIGLARLGHRVHWTGTVGADEAGELVLRTLRAEGVEVSGATGDPAAPTGLILFEPRLPEVTRVHYYRTGSAGSRPAAAAVDRAFAAAPPRVLHLTGITPALGPVARATAGHALRLARRHATLVCLDVNFRARLWTAAEATEVLRDWLPFVDVLIASDDELSLCLPGPAGGTDEDAARLLALGVREVVVTHGADGATAYAGDGGPRHQPAVPVRAVDPVGAGDAFTAGYLSALLDGADLTGRLARAATTGAFAAASVGDWEGAPTRAELDLLGAPPGTVVR
;
A
#
# COMPACT_ATOMS: atom_id res chain seq x y z
N MET A 1 59.93 -33.91 34.79
CA MET A 1 59.24 -34.61 33.71
C MET A 1 57.98 -33.86 33.40
N ASP A 2 58.13 -33.18 32.38
CA ASP A 2 57.24 -32.56 31.40
C ASP A 2 55.84 -32.09 31.82
N ALA A 3 55.77 -30.76 31.89
CA ALA A 3 54.53 -29.99 31.89
C ALA A 3 54.25 -29.57 30.41
N THR A 4 53.21 -30.10 29.81
CA THR A 4 52.71 -29.68 28.51
C THR A 4 51.79 -28.47 28.66
N ALA A 5 52.17 -27.38 28.04
CA ALA A 5 51.43 -26.13 27.88
C ALA A 5 50.16 -26.39 27.05
N GLN A 6 49.03 -25.86 27.48
CA GLN A 6 47.82 -25.75 26.67
C GLN A 6 47.79 -24.38 26.01
N ASP A 7 47.81 -24.40 24.68
CA ASP A 7 47.60 -23.24 23.83
C ASP A 7 46.17 -22.70 23.96
N GLY A 8 46.04 -21.46 24.39
CA GLY A 8 44.79 -20.72 24.38
C GLY A 8 44.49 -20.19 22.97
N THR A 9 43.51 -20.80 22.30
CA THR A 9 42.95 -20.26 21.07
C THR A 9 42.04 -19.07 21.41
N GLY A 10 42.60 -17.88 21.31
CA GLY A 10 41.84 -16.62 21.38
C GLY A 10 40.90 -16.50 20.20
N ILE A 11 39.60 -16.42 20.46
CA ILE A 11 38.58 -16.01 19.50
C ILE A 11 38.80 -14.54 19.21
N PRO A 12 39.03 -14.07 17.97
CA PRO A 12 39.11 -12.66 17.68
C PRO A 12 37.75 -12.02 17.87
N ALA A 13 37.61 -11.07 18.80
CA ALA A 13 36.47 -10.20 18.94
C ALA A 13 36.37 -9.30 17.70
N GLY A 14 35.52 -9.69 16.77
CA GLY A 14 35.17 -8.88 15.62
C GLY A 14 34.37 -7.65 16.05
N THR A 15 35.04 -6.54 16.28
CA THR A 15 34.43 -5.21 16.41
C THR A 15 34.03 -4.70 15.03
N GLY A 16 33.06 -5.36 14.42
CA GLY A 16 32.38 -4.80 13.24
C GLY A 16 31.47 -3.67 13.72
N ALA A 17 31.73 -2.43 13.30
CA ALA A 17 30.75 -1.36 13.44
C ALA A 17 29.41 -1.84 12.88
N PRO A 18 28.25 -1.51 13.53
CA PRO A 18 26.97 -1.90 13.00
C PRO A 18 26.84 -1.41 11.56
N ALA A 19 26.55 -2.32 10.62
CA ALA A 19 26.33 -1.95 9.24
C ALA A 19 25.26 -0.87 9.18
N ALA A 20 25.49 0.18 8.38
CA ALA A 20 24.49 1.21 8.17
C ALA A 20 23.16 0.55 7.79
N PRO A 21 22.02 1.03 8.31
CA PRO A 21 20.73 0.43 8.00
C PRO A 21 20.55 0.40 6.48
N ALA A 22 20.20 -0.77 5.96
CA ALA A 22 20.02 -0.95 4.53
C ALA A 22 18.86 -0.07 4.05
N ARG A 23 19.07 0.68 2.97
CA ARG A 23 18.07 1.57 2.37
C ARG A 23 16.75 0.82 2.12
N PRO A 24 15.59 1.33 2.61
CA PRO A 24 14.30 0.72 2.31
C PRO A 24 13.96 0.88 0.83
N ASP A 25 13.29 -0.11 0.25
CA ASP A 25 12.78 0.00 -1.10
C ASP A 25 11.55 0.91 -1.11
N VAL A 26 10.64 0.72 -0.15
CA VAL A 26 9.41 1.53 -0.05
C VAL A 26 9.21 2.03 1.38
N LEU A 27 8.85 3.31 1.50
CA LEU A 27 8.25 3.90 2.68
C LEU A 27 6.79 4.20 2.39
N THR A 28 5.91 3.79 3.29
CA THR A 28 4.48 4.17 3.23
C THR A 28 3.96 4.45 4.64
N PHE A 29 2.90 5.23 4.73
CA PHE A 29 2.19 5.48 5.97
C PHE A 29 0.74 5.87 5.69
N GLY A 30 -0.13 5.49 6.59
CA GLY A 30 -1.55 5.75 6.51
C GLY A 30 -2.25 5.06 7.67
N GLU A 31 -3.56 5.04 7.69
CA GLU A 31 -4.31 4.40 8.75
C GLU A 31 -4.47 2.91 8.47
N THR A 32 -4.04 2.10 9.43
CA THR A 32 -4.37 0.69 9.51
C THR A 32 -5.34 0.46 10.66
N MET A 33 -6.43 -0.23 10.39
CA MET A 33 -7.54 -0.50 11.30
C MET A 33 -7.62 -1.99 11.63
N VAL A 34 -8.26 -2.33 12.75
CA VAL A 34 -8.73 -3.71 12.93
C VAL A 34 -9.95 -3.93 12.04
N ALA A 35 -9.91 -5.00 11.26
CA ALA A 35 -10.99 -5.44 10.39
C ALA A 35 -11.82 -6.54 11.07
N LEU A 36 -13.10 -6.31 11.19
CA LEU A 36 -14.07 -7.24 11.75
C LEU A 36 -15.00 -7.72 10.64
N ARG A 37 -14.86 -8.98 10.19
CA ARG A 37 -15.69 -9.56 9.14
C ARG A 37 -16.78 -10.42 9.76
N GLY A 38 -18.04 -9.98 9.64
CA GLY A 38 -19.21 -10.67 10.16
C GLY A 38 -19.58 -11.92 9.36
N SER A 39 -20.22 -12.88 10.02
CA SER A 39 -20.81 -14.07 9.37
C SER A 39 -22.18 -13.78 8.71
N GLY A 40 -22.73 -12.57 8.88
CA GLY A 40 -24.02 -12.14 8.36
C GLY A 40 -24.43 -10.79 8.92
N PRO A 41 -25.74 -10.44 8.83
CA PRO A 41 -26.25 -9.16 9.35
C PRO A 41 -26.00 -9.04 10.86
N LEU A 42 -25.25 -8.02 11.25
CA LEU A 42 -24.78 -7.81 12.62
C LEU A 42 -25.92 -7.75 13.66
N LYS A 43 -27.06 -7.17 13.28
CA LYS A 43 -28.26 -7.09 14.15
C LYS A 43 -28.84 -8.45 14.57
N LEU A 44 -28.46 -9.52 13.91
CA LEU A 44 -28.87 -10.89 14.23
C LEU A 44 -27.89 -11.62 15.14
N GLY A 45 -26.76 -10.96 15.52
CA GLY A 45 -25.66 -11.59 16.23
C GLY A 45 -24.79 -12.39 15.27
N GLY A 46 -23.99 -13.31 15.81
CA GLY A 46 -23.10 -14.17 15.03
C GLY A 46 -21.65 -14.07 15.46
N THR A 47 -20.74 -14.45 14.56
CA THR A 47 -19.30 -14.44 14.78
C THR A 47 -18.62 -13.36 13.96
N LEU A 48 -17.51 -12.84 14.46
CA LEU A 48 -16.63 -11.91 13.77
C LEU A 48 -15.24 -12.54 13.58
N ARG A 49 -14.77 -12.57 12.35
CA ARG A 49 -13.36 -12.88 12.07
C ARG A 49 -12.58 -11.58 12.21
N VAL A 50 -11.50 -11.62 12.97
CA VAL A 50 -10.64 -10.47 13.23
C VAL A 50 -9.41 -10.53 12.32
N SER A 51 -9.10 -9.40 11.66
CA SER A 51 -7.93 -9.19 10.82
C SER A 51 -7.52 -7.72 10.90
N VAL A 52 -6.70 -7.24 10.00
CA VAL A 52 -6.36 -5.82 9.83
C VAL A 52 -6.66 -5.36 8.40
N ALA A 53 -6.89 -4.07 8.22
CA ALA A 53 -7.14 -3.46 6.92
C ALA A 53 -6.64 -2.02 6.87
N GLY A 54 -6.07 -1.63 5.75
CA GLY A 54 -5.62 -0.28 5.44
C GLY A 54 -4.89 -0.28 4.10
N ALA A 55 -5.23 0.64 3.21
CA ALA A 55 -4.69 0.61 1.86
C ALA A 55 -3.16 0.60 1.84
N GLU A 56 -2.53 1.51 2.58
CA GLU A 56 -1.08 1.62 2.63
C GLU A 56 -0.43 0.38 3.29
N SER A 57 -1.06 -0.22 4.30
CA SER A 57 -0.55 -1.45 4.91
C SER A 57 -0.79 -2.68 4.03
N ASN A 58 -1.88 -2.73 3.27
CA ASN A 58 -2.12 -3.79 2.30
C ASN A 58 -1.04 -3.79 1.20
N VAL A 59 -0.72 -2.59 0.66
CA VAL A 59 0.40 -2.42 -0.29
C VAL A 59 1.73 -2.81 0.35
N ALA A 60 1.97 -2.43 1.62
CA ALA A 60 3.19 -2.78 2.33
C ALA A 60 3.37 -4.30 2.47
N ILE A 61 2.31 -5.01 2.87
CA ILE A 61 2.31 -6.47 2.99
C ILE A 61 2.55 -7.12 1.62
N GLY A 62 1.82 -6.68 0.59
CA GLY A 62 1.99 -7.21 -0.76
C GLY A 62 3.43 -7.07 -1.26
N LEU A 63 4.06 -5.90 -1.07
CA LEU A 63 5.45 -5.66 -1.43
C LEU A 63 6.43 -6.50 -0.61
N ALA A 64 6.21 -6.66 0.69
CA ALA A 64 7.06 -7.49 1.56
C ALA A 64 7.02 -8.96 1.13
N ARG A 65 5.84 -9.51 0.81
CA ARG A 65 5.65 -10.86 0.26
C ARG A 65 6.34 -11.04 -1.09
N LEU A 66 6.43 -9.97 -1.89
CA LEU A 66 7.17 -9.94 -3.13
C LEU A 66 8.69 -9.71 -2.96
N GLY A 67 9.19 -9.71 -1.71
CA GLY A 67 10.61 -9.69 -1.37
C GLY A 67 11.24 -8.31 -1.27
N HIS A 68 10.47 -7.23 -1.19
CA HIS A 68 10.98 -5.88 -1.02
C HIS A 68 11.05 -5.47 0.46
N ARG A 69 12.00 -4.59 0.79
CA ARG A 69 12.13 -4.00 2.12
C ARG A 69 11.17 -2.82 2.25
N VAL A 70 10.15 -2.99 3.07
CA VAL A 70 9.09 -2.00 3.23
C VAL A 70 9.05 -1.49 4.65
N HIS A 71 9.04 -0.16 4.80
CA HIS A 71 8.83 0.53 6.07
C HIS A 71 7.42 1.12 6.12
N TRP A 72 6.73 0.86 7.20
CA TRP A 72 5.45 1.50 7.51
C TRP A 72 5.59 2.36 8.76
N THR A 73 5.23 3.65 8.68
CA THR A 73 5.41 4.63 9.77
C THR A 73 4.09 5.25 10.25
N GLY A 74 3.00 4.49 10.20
CA GLY A 74 1.70 4.95 10.66
C GLY A 74 1.60 5.09 12.19
N THR A 75 0.44 5.56 12.65
CA THR A 75 0.13 5.70 14.07
C THR A 75 -1.03 4.79 14.43
N VAL A 76 -0.92 4.08 15.54
CA VAL A 76 -1.95 3.22 16.13
C VAL A 76 -2.27 3.67 17.55
N GLY A 77 -3.41 3.29 18.11
CA GLY A 77 -3.69 3.49 19.54
C GLY A 77 -2.72 2.68 20.42
N ALA A 78 -2.50 3.15 21.63
CA ALA A 78 -1.82 2.37 22.67
C ALA A 78 -2.80 1.35 23.28
N ASP A 79 -3.40 0.50 22.43
CA ASP A 79 -4.43 -0.47 22.75
C ASP A 79 -4.16 -1.84 22.09
N GLU A 80 -4.94 -2.86 22.49
CA GLU A 80 -4.83 -4.23 21.93
C GLU A 80 -5.05 -4.28 20.42
N ALA A 81 -5.88 -3.37 19.87
CA ALA A 81 -6.13 -3.26 18.44
C ALA A 81 -4.88 -2.75 17.70
N GLY A 82 -4.18 -1.77 18.28
CA GLY A 82 -2.91 -1.26 17.77
C GLY A 82 -1.80 -2.31 17.83
N GLU A 83 -1.73 -3.09 18.91
CA GLU A 83 -0.76 -4.19 19.01
C GLU A 83 -1.05 -5.28 17.96
N LEU A 84 -2.31 -5.61 17.70
CA LEU A 84 -2.68 -6.53 16.62
C LEU A 84 -2.19 -6.03 15.25
N VAL A 85 -2.39 -4.74 14.96
CA VAL A 85 -1.89 -4.13 13.70
C VAL A 85 -0.38 -4.30 13.59
N LEU A 86 0.37 -3.89 14.62
CA LEU A 86 1.84 -3.94 14.59
C LEU A 86 2.38 -5.36 14.53
N ARG A 87 1.75 -6.32 15.23
CA ARG A 87 2.13 -7.72 15.17
C ARG A 87 1.89 -8.31 13.78
N THR A 88 0.73 -8.00 13.17
CA THR A 88 0.42 -8.49 11.82
C THR A 88 1.44 -7.98 10.82
N LEU A 89 1.71 -6.67 10.81
CA LEU A 89 2.68 -6.09 9.89
C LEU A 89 4.09 -6.69 10.04
N ARG A 90 4.56 -6.88 11.30
CA ARG A 90 5.84 -7.55 11.57
C ARG A 90 5.86 -9.00 11.09
N ALA A 91 4.78 -9.74 11.32
CA ALA A 91 4.67 -11.14 10.87
C ALA A 91 4.71 -11.27 9.35
N GLU A 92 4.23 -10.25 8.62
CA GLU A 92 4.27 -10.16 7.17
C GLU A 92 5.57 -9.55 6.62
N GLY A 93 6.57 -9.33 7.48
CA GLY A 93 7.89 -8.84 7.07
C GLY A 93 7.98 -7.32 6.83
N VAL A 94 6.98 -6.55 7.25
CA VAL A 94 7.00 -5.10 7.16
C VAL A 94 7.74 -4.51 8.36
N GLU A 95 8.68 -3.61 8.11
CA GLU A 95 9.42 -2.89 9.17
C GLU A 95 8.52 -1.80 9.77
N VAL A 96 8.29 -1.87 11.07
CA VAL A 96 7.38 -0.98 11.81
C VAL A 96 8.08 -0.20 12.95
N SER A 97 9.41 -0.15 12.98
CA SER A 97 10.14 0.61 14.01
C SER A 97 9.84 2.11 13.98
N GLY A 98 9.39 2.63 12.83
CA GLY A 98 8.93 4.00 12.67
C GLY A 98 7.49 4.25 13.15
N ALA A 99 6.72 3.21 13.44
CA ALA A 99 5.35 3.36 13.91
C ALA A 99 5.29 4.04 15.30
N THR A 100 4.19 4.76 15.55
CA THR A 100 3.97 5.45 16.81
C THR A 100 2.69 4.98 17.50
N GLY A 101 2.72 4.86 18.83
CA GLY A 101 1.54 4.61 19.66
C GLY A 101 0.97 5.93 20.20
N ASP A 102 -0.33 6.17 20.03
CA ASP A 102 -1.04 7.33 20.60
C ASP A 102 -1.90 6.87 21.79
N PRO A 103 -1.55 7.26 23.04
CA PRO A 103 -2.34 6.89 24.21
C PRO A 103 -3.65 7.68 24.34
N ALA A 104 -3.82 8.74 23.54
CA ALA A 104 -4.99 9.63 23.61
C ALA A 104 -6.06 9.32 22.57
N ALA A 105 -5.82 8.36 21.67
CA ALA A 105 -6.78 7.98 20.65
C ALA A 105 -6.77 6.47 20.39
N PRO A 106 -7.94 5.87 20.13
CA PRO A 106 -8.03 4.45 19.82
C PRO A 106 -7.52 4.14 18.41
N THR A 107 -7.13 2.89 18.19
CA THR A 107 -6.99 2.34 16.84
C THR A 107 -8.34 2.28 16.15
N GLY A 108 -8.40 2.67 14.87
CA GLY A 108 -9.61 2.61 14.07
C GLY A 108 -10.11 1.17 13.87
N LEU A 109 -11.41 1.02 13.67
CA LEU A 109 -12.05 -0.25 13.35
C LEU A 109 -12.85 -0.13 12.05
N ILE A 110 -12.85 -1.20 11.27
CA ILE A 110 -13.69 -1.38 10.10
C ILE A 110 -14.49 -2.67 10.24
N LEU A 111 -15.79 -2.61 10.00
CA LEU A 111 -16.67 -3.76 10.10
C LEU A 111 -17.30 -4.06 8.75
N PHE A 112 -17.12 -5.28 8.28
CA PHE A 112 -17.72 -5.81 7.07
C PHE A 112 -18.93 -6.65 7.44
N GLU A 113 -20.11 -6.23 6.99
CA GLU A 113 -21.40 -6.90 7.21
C GLU A 113 -21.87 -7.49 5.88
N PRO A 114 -21.69 -8.79 5.62
CA PRO A 114 -22.26 -9.45 4.46
C PRO A 114 -23.79 -9.37 4.51
N ARG A 115 -24.40 -8.82 3.47
CA ARG A 115 -25.87 -8.69 3.39
C ARG A 115 -26.49 -9.66 2.38
N LEU A 116 -25.82 -9.82 1.25
CA LEU A 116 -26.10 -10.77 0.18
C LEU A 116 -24.76 -11.37 -0.26
N PRO A 117 -24.74 -12.48 -1.00
CA PRO A 117 -23.49 -13.07 -1.46
C PRO A 117 -22.53 -12.07 -2.14
N GLU A 118 -23.08 -11.10 -2.88
CA GLU A 118 -22.32 -10.09 -3.64
C GLU A 118 -22.42 -8.67 -3.04
N VAL A 119 -23.02 -8.52 -1.85
CA VAL A 119 -23.24 -7.20 -1.23
C VAL A 119 -22.78 -7.20 0.22
N THR A 120 -21.68 -6.53 0.48
CA THR A 120 -21.13 -6.29 1.81
C THR A 120 -21.30 -4.82 2.19
N ARG A 121 -21.92 -4.57 3.34
CA ARG A 121 -21.92 -3.23 3.94
C ARG A 121 -20.65 -3.04 4.73
N VAL A 122 -20.08 -1.82 4.65
CA VAL A 122 -18.87 -1.47 5.39
C VAL A 122 -19.19 -0.33 6.35
N HIS A 123 -18.86 -0.54 7.62
CA HIS A 123 -19.03 0.45 8.68
C HIS A 123 -17.66 0.84 9.21
N TYR A 124 -17.40 2.15 9.27
CA TYR A 124 -16.14 2.69 9.76
C TYR A 124 -16.31 3.30 11.15
N TYR A 125 -15.46 2.90 12.07
CA TYR A 125 -15.32 3.46 13.41
C TYR A 125 -13.92 4.03 13.52
N ARG A 126 -13.67 5.13 12.79
CA ARG A 126 -12.34 5.72 12.64
C ARG A 126 -12.26 7.22 12.95
N THR A 127 -13.37 7.86 13.25
CA THR A 127 -13.39 9.30 13.58
C THR A 127 -12.56 9.56 14.81
N GLY A 128 -11.52 10.39 14.69
CA GLY A 128 -10.61 10.70 15.79
C GLY A 128 -9.65 9.56 16.17
N SER A 129 -9.51 8.52 15.32
CA SER A 129 -8.54 7.44 15.53
C SER A 129 -7.11 7.96 15.56
N ALA A 130 -6.22 7.17 16.17
CA ALA A 130 -4.78 7.43 16.17
C ALA A 130 -4.24 7.53 14.73
N GLY A 131 -4.69 6.66 13.82
CA GLY A 131 -4.29 6.64 12.42
C GLY A 131 -4.61 7.92 11.64
N SER A 132 -5.60 8.71 12.09
CA SER A 132 -5.92 10.01 11.50
C SER A 132 -4.91 11.12 11.85
N ARG A 133 -3.94 10.83 12.73
CA ARG A 133 -2.93 11.77 13.23
C ARG A 133 -1.50 11.23 13.10
N PRO A 134 -1.04 10.90 11.87
CA PRO A 134 0.31 10.39 11.67
C PRO A 134 1.35 11.42 12.11
N ALA A 135 2.41 10.96 12.77
CA ALA A 135 3.45 11.81 13.30
C ALA A 135 4.46 12.22 12.23
N ALA A 136 4.52 13.50 11.86
CA ALA A 136 5.51 14.02 10.91
C ALA A 136 6.96 13.68 11.31
N ALA A 137 7.27 13.70 12.61
CA ALA A 137 8.57 13.32 13.13
C ALA A 137 8.94 11.86 12.87
N ALA A 138 7.98 10.95 12.69
CA ALA A 138 8.25 9.57 12.29
C ALA A 138 8.72 9.50 10.83
N VAL A 139 8.09 10.29 9.98
CA VAL A 139 8.49 10.43 8.57
C VAL A 139 9.89 11.06 8.47
N ASP A 140 10.17 12.11 9.24
CA ASP A 140 11.52 12.74 9.30
C ASP A 140 12.58 11.71 9.69
N ARG A 141 12.34 10.92 10.74
CA ARG A 141 13.29 9.87 11.17
C ARG A 141 13.50 8.81 10.09
N ALA A 142 12.45 8.39 9.40
CA ALA A 142 12.55 7.40 8.33
C ALA A 142 13.45 7.89 7.19
N PHE A 143 13.26 9.14 6.74
CA PHE A 143 14.11 9.74 5.72
C PHE A 143 15.55 10.02 6.19
N ALA A 144 15.72 10.43 7.42
CA ALA A 144 17.04 10.70 8.01
C ALA A 144 17.87 9.43 8.19
N ALA A 145 17.24 8.31 8.53
CA ALA A 145 17.92 7.01 8.67
C ALA A 145 18.43 6.48 7.33
N ALA A 146 17.55 6.42 6.33
CA ALA A 146 17.90 6.08 4.94
C ALA A 146 16.73 6.47 4.02
N PRO A 147 16.88 7.46 3.12
CA PRO A 147 15.83 7.84 2.20
C PRO A 147 15.36 6.64 1.37
N PRO A 148 14.05 6.37 1.26
CA PRO A 148 13.53 5.22 0.52
C PRO A 148 13.74 5.39 -1.00
N ARG A 149 13.65 4.29 -1.77
CA ARG A 149 13.63 4.38 -3.24
C ARG A 149 12.29 4.92 -3.73
N VAL A 150 11.20 4.51 -3.08
CA VAL A 150 9.82 4.92 -3.38
C VAL A 150 9.12 5.39 -2.11
N LEU A 151 8.44 6.51 -2.17
CA LEU A 151 7.40 6.92 -1.23
C LEU A 151 6.05 6.56 -1.85
N HIS A 152 5.30 5.68 -1.19
CA HIS A 152 3.93 5.34 -1.58
C HIS A 152 2.94 6.07 -0.67
N LEU A 153 1.95 6.72 -1.26
CA LEU A 153 0.85 7.41 -0.58
C LEU A 153 -0.48 7.09 -1.27
N THR A 154 -1.56 7.24 -0.52
CA THR A 154 -2.91 7.21 -1.08
C THR A 154 -3.66 8.52 -0.82
N GLY A 155 -4.73 8.78 -1.61
CA GLY A 155 -5.65 9.88 -1.34
C GLY A 155 -6.51 9.69 -0.09
N ILE A 156 -6.48 8.50 0.54
CA ILE A 156 -7.15 8.29 1.84
C ILE A 156 -6.47 9.12 2.93
N THR A 157 -5.14 9.07 3.00
CA THR A 157 -4.38 9.71 4.09
C THR A 157 -4.70 11.21 4.23
N PRO A 158 -4.69 12.07 3.19
CA PRO A 158 -5.03 13.48 3.35
C PRO A 158 -6.50 13.73 3.67
N ALA A 159 -7.38 12.79 3.37
CA ALA A 159 -8.81 12.86 3.69
C ALA A 159 -9.14 12.60 5.17
N LEU A 160 -8.19 12.03 5.93
CA LEU A 160 -8.39 11.73 7.36
C LEU A 160 -8.40 12.98 8.25
N GLY A 161 -7.92 14.10 7.75
CA GLY A 161 -7.93 15.38 8.46
C GLY A 161 -6.68 16.23 8.25
N PRO A 162 -6.64 17.42 8.85
CA PRO A 162 -5.60 18.39 8.58
C PRO A 162 -4.19 17.94 8.99
N VAL A 163 -4.08 17.17 10.07
CA VAL A 163 -2.77 16.64 10.54
C VAL A 163 -2.21 15.62 9.53
N ALA A 164 -3.04 14.68 9.08
CA ALA A 164 -2.64 13.68 8.11
C ALA A 164 -2.29 14.32 6.76
N ARG A 165 -3.09 15.30 6.31
CA ARG A 165 -2.83 16.09 5.09
C ARG A 165 -1.49 16.83 5.18
N ALA A 166 -1.23 17.52 6.29
CA ALA A 166 0.02 18.23 6.50
C ALA A 166 1.24 17.30 6.53
N THR A 167 1.11 16.13 7.19
CA THR A 167 2.17 15.13 7.27
C THR A 167 2.45 14.53 5.88
N ALA A 168 1.43 14.21 5.09
CA ALA A 168 1.61 13.71 3.73
C ALA A 168 2.28 14.76 2.82
N GLY A 169 1.84 16.02 2.86
CA GLY A 169 2.49 17.12 2.14
C GLY A 169 3.95 17.33 2.57
N HIS A 170 4.26 17.11 3.87
CA HIS A 170 5.65 17.13 4.35
C HIS A 170 6.47 15.99 3.77
N ALA A 171 5.94 14.77 3.72
CA ALA A 171 6.59 13.61 3.12
C ALA A 171 6.90 13.81 1.62
N LEU A 172 5.98 14.42 0.86
CA LEU A 172 6.21 14.78 -0.55
C LEU A 172 7.39 15.75 -0.71
N ARG A 173 7.51 16.76 0.15
CA ARG A 173 8.66 17.67 0.14
C ARG A 173 9.98 16.99 0.48
N LEU A 174 9.94 16.02 1.42
CA LEU A 174 11.11 15.19 1.74
C LEU A 174 11.50 14.32 0.55
N ALA A 175 10.53 13.64 -0.09
CA ALA A 175 10.77 12.82 -1.26
C ALA A 175 11.47 13.61 -2.37
N ARG A 176 10.99 14.83 -2.68
CA ARG A 176 11.65 15.72 -3.65
C ARG A 176 13.09 16.06 -3.27
N ARG A 177 13.35 16.42 -1.99
CA ARG A 177 14.71 16.74 -1.51
C ARG A 177 15.69 15.59 -1.63
N HIS A 178 15.20 14.36 -1.48
CA HIS A 178 16.02 13.15 -1.51
C HIS A 178 15.98 12.40 -2.85
N ALA A 179 15.36 12.96 -3.88
CA ALA A 179 15.14 12.30 -5.17
C ALA A 179 14.52 10.89 -5.02
N THR A 180 13.59 10.76 -4.08
CA THR A 180 12.77 9.58 -3.86
C THR A 180 11.61 9.61 -4.84
N LEU A 181 11.36 8.53 -5.57
CA LEU A 181 10.23 8.39 -6.46
C LEU A 181 8.92 8.41 -5.65
N VAL A 182 7.92 9.14 -6.11
CA VAL A 182 6.61 9.21 -5.47
C VAL A 182 5.57 8.45 -6.29
N CYS A 183 4.95 7.44 -5.67
CA CYS A 183 3.75 6.79 -6.19
C CYS A 183 2.54 7.25 -5.38
N LEU A 184 1.56 7.81 -6.07
CA LEU A 184 0.26 8.19 -5.50
C LEU A 184 -0.84 7.31 -6.10
N ASP A 185 -1.54 6.57 -5.24
CA ASP A 185 -2.80 5.93 -5.56
C ASP A 185 -3.94 6.89 -5.15
N VAL A 186 -4.75 7.32 -6.11
CA VAL A 186 -5.82 8.30 -5.87
C VAL A 186 -6.81 7.79 -4.83
N ASN A 187 -7.22 6.55 -4.93
CA ASN A 187 -7.97 5.79 -3.93
C ASN A 187 -9.06 6.64 -3.24
N PHE A 188 -9.91 7.30 -4.03
CA PHE A 188 -10.90 8.26 -3.55
C PHE A 188 -11.97 7.59 -2.70
N ARG A 189 -12.30 8.22 -1.59
CA ARG A 189 -13.34 7.74 -0.67
C ARG A 189 -14.36 8.84 -0.37
N ALA A 190 -15.46 8.85 -1.11
CA ALA A 190 -16.54 9.86 -0.99
C ALA A 190 -17.14 9.99 0.44
N ARG A 191 -16.89 9.01 1.33
CA ARG A 191 -17.29 9.08 2.74
C ARG A 191 -16.36 9.92 3.61
N LEU A 192 -15.15 10.23 3.13
CA LEU A 192 -14.15 11.00 3.88
C LEU A 192 -14.11 12.47 3.44
N TRP A 193 -14.28 12.74 2.19
CA TRP A 193 -14.22 14.08 1.62
C TRP A 193 -15.02 14.18 0.31
N THR A 194 -15.32 15.40 -0.10
CA THR A 194 -16.00 15.66 -1.38
C THR A 194 -15.01 15.58 -2.55
N ALA A 195 -15.51 15.37 -3.76
CA ALA A 195 -14.69 15.41 -4.97
C ALA A 195 -13.95 16.75 -5.14
N ALA A 196 -14.59 17.86 -4.76
CA ALA A 196 -13.97 19.20 -4.83
C ALA A 196 -12.76 19.32 -3.88
N GLU A 197 -12.89 18.88 -2.63
CA GLU A 197 -11.79 18.85 -1.64
C GLU A 197 -10.66 17.93 -2.11
N ALA A 198 -11.00 16.76 -2.65
CA ALA A 198 -10.03 15.82 -3.21
C ALA A 198 -9.25 16.46 -4.36
N THR A 199 -9.95 17.09 -5.31
CA THR A 199 -9.35 17.76 -6.48
C THR A 199 -8.37 18.85 -6.05
N GLU A 200 -8.73 19.68 -5.07
CA GLU A 200 -7.84 20.74 -4.58
C GLU A 200 -6.52 20.16 -4.08
N VAL A 201 -6.58 19.13 -3.21
CA VAL A 201 -5.39 18.53 -2.60
C VAL A 201 -4.57 17.73 -3.61
N LEU A 202 -5.22 16.90 -4.43
CA LEU A 202 -4.52 16.04 -5.39
C LEU A 202 -3.77 16.86 -6.44
N ARG A 203 -4.37 17.94 -6.92
CA ARG A 203 -3.71 18.88 -7.86
C ARG A 203 -2.48 19.53 -7.28
N ASP A 204 -2.51 19.95 -6.01
CA ASP A 204 -1.34 20.52 -5.33
C ASP A 204 -0.20 19.49 -5.17
N TRP A 205 -0.54 18.21 -5.19
CA TRP A 205 0.43 17.13 -5.06
C TRP A 205 1.03 16.66 -6.37
N LEU A 206 0.34 16.81 -7.50
CA LEU A 206 0.83 16.38 -8.82
C LEU A 206 2.27 16.76 -9.13
N PRO A 207 2.77 17.98 -8.82
CA PRO A 207 4.16 18.34 -9.09
C PRO A 207 5.20 17.48 -8.38
N PHE A 208 4.78 16.64 -7.40
CA PHE A 208 5.66 15.75 -6.67
C PHE A 208 5.54 14.28 -7.13
N VAL A 209 4.51 13.96 -7.93
CA VAL A 209 4.13 12.59 -8.28
C VAL A 209 4.87 12.13 -9.53
N ASP A 210 5.55 10.98 -9.43
CA ASP A 210 6.20 10.33 -10.57
C ASP A 210 5.28 9.26 -11.18
N VAL A 211 4.59 8.47 -10.34
CA VAL A 211 3.64 7.42 -10.76
C VAL A 211 2.29 7.73 -10.13
N LEU A 212 1.28 7.91 -10.96
CA LEU A 212 -0.11 8.08 -10.55
C LEU A 212 -0.88 6.81 -10.87
N ILE A 213 -1.55 6.22 -9.87
CA ILE A 213 -2.47 5.10 -10.04
C ILE A 213 -3.88 5.60 -9.68
N ALA A 214 -4.86 5.32 -10.54
CA ALA A 214 -6.24 5.73 -10.34
C ALA A 214 -7.19 4.77 -11.05
N SER A 215 -8.44 4.67 -10.61
CA SER A 215 -9.49 4.13 -11.45
C SER A 215 -9.91 5.14 -12.51
N ASP A 216 -10.63 4.71 -13.55
CA ASP A 216 -11.07 5.59 -14.64
C ASP A 216 -11.99 6.71 -14.17
N ASP A 217 -12.83 6.48 -13.17
CA ASP A 217 -13.70 7.47 -12.54
C ASP A 217 -12.95 8.44 -11.59
N GLU A 218 -11.79 8.05 -11.08
CA GLU A 218 -10.96 8.88 -10.18
C GLU A 218 -10.02 9.83 -10.93
N LEU A 219 -9.63 9.50 -12.17
CA LEU A 219 -8.58 10.19 -12.91
C LEU A 219 -8.85 11.70 -13.05
N SER A 220 -10.10 12.06 -13.31
CA SER A 220 -10.54 13.44 -13.45
C SER A 220 -10.40 14.29 -12.18
N LEU A 221 -10.35 13.66 -11.00
CA LEU A 221 -10.13 14.37 -9.73
C LEU A 221 -8.74 15.01 -9.65
N CYS A 222 -7.79 14.54 -10.44
CA CYS A 222 -6.45 15.08 -10.47
C CYS A 222 -6.28 16.29 -11.42
N LEU A 223 -7.32 16.65 -12.18
CA LEU A 223 -7.21 17.65 -13.26
C LEU A 223 -8.11 18.86 -13.04
N PRO A 224 -7.73 20.04 -13.56
CA PRO A 224 -8.60 21.20 -13.63
C PRO A 224 -9.60 21.07 -14.79
N GLY A 225 -10.84 21.51 -14.58
CA GLY A 225 -11.87 21.58 -15.62
C GLY A 225 -12.66 20.27 -15.75
N PRO A 226 -13.48 20.16 -16.79
CA PRO A 226 -14.30 18.97 -17.02
C PRO A 226 -13.44 17.75 -17.33
N ALA A 227 -13.96 16.57 -17.00
CA ALA A 227 -13.37 15.30 -17.41
C ALA A 227 -13.33 15.20 -18.93
N GLY A 228 -12.21 14.74 -19.47
CA GLY A 228 -12.06 14.25 -20.83
C GLY A 228 -12.38 12.76 -20.92
N GLY A 229 -11.90 12.12 -21.96
CA GLY A 229 -11.79 10.65 -21.93
C GLY A 229 -10.51 10.21 -21.20
N THR A 230 -10.43 8.94 -20.81
CA THR A 230 -9.29 8.41 -20.07
C THR A 230 -7.94 8.71 -20.75
N ASP A 231 -7.85 8.54 -22.07
CA ASP A 231 -6.62 8.84 -22.83
C ASP A 231 -6.26 10.34 -22.80
N GLU A 232 -7.27 11.22 -22.91
CA GLU A 232 -7.05 12.67 -22.87
C GLU A 232 -6.60 13.11 -21.47
N ASP A 233 -7.26 12.63 -20.43
CA ASP A 233 -6.92 12.98 -19.05
C ASP A 233 -5.53 12.43 -18.66
N ALA A 234 -5.17 11.23 -19.10
CA ALA A 234 -3.83 10.69 -18.92
C ALA A 234 -2.76 11.55 -19.65
N ALA A 235 -3.03 11.96 -20.89
CA ALA A 235 -2.11 12.82 -21.64
C ALA A 235 -1.93 14.18 -20.94
N ARG A 236 -3.00 14.77 -20.38
CA ARG A 236 -2.93 16.03 -19.60
C ARG A 236 -2.07 15.87 -18.34
N LEU A 237 -2.20 14.73 -17.62
CA LEU A 237 -1.39 14.42 -16.43
C LEU A 237 0.10 14.26 -16.78
N LEU A 238 0.42 13.58 -17.89
CA LEU A 238 1.80 13.48 -18.39
C LEU A 238 2.36 14.85 -18.73
N ALA A 239 1.56 15.72 -19.37
CA ALA A 239 1.96 17.10 -19.69
C ALA A 239 2.19 17.97 -18.43
N LEU A 240 1.56 17.64 -17.30
CA LEU A 240 1.80 18.28 -16.00
C LEU A 240 3.04 17.75 -15.27
N GLY A 241 3.74 16.75 -15.83
CA GLY A 241 5.01 16.25 -15.32
C GLY A 241 4.96 14.90 -14.59
N VAL A 242 3.78 14.28 -14.47
CA VAL A 242 3.67 12.87 -14.02
C VAL A 242 4.38 12.00 -15.06
N ARG A 243 5.24 11.08 -14.62
CA ARG A 243 6.02 10.22 -15.55
C ARG A 243 5.24 9.03 -16.06
N GLU A 244 4.41 8.46 -15.21
CA GLU A 244 3.59 7.28 -15.51
C GLU A 244 2.19 7.48 -14.93
N VAL A 245 1.17 7.30 -15.75
CA VAL A 245 -0.24 7.28 -15.33
C VAL A 245 -0.77 5.88 -15.56
N VAL A 246 -1.28 5.25 -14.52
CA VAL A 246 -1.83 3.88 -14.57
C VAL A 246 -3.30 3.94 -14.21
N VAL A 247 -4.15 3.54 -15.14
CA VAL A 247 -5.60 3.58 -14.97
C VAL A 247 -6.13 2.15 -14.87
N THR A 248 -6.80 1.85 -13.77
CA THR A 248 -7.45 0.55 -13.53
C THR A 248 -8.89 0.57 -14.01
N HIS A 249 -9.32 -0.50 -14.69
CA HIS A 249 -10.65 -0.67 -15.27
C HIS A 249 -11.39 -1.88 -14.66
N GLY A 250 -11.05 -2.24 -13.42
CA GLY A 250 -11.64 -3.38 -12.73
C GLY A 250 -11.44 -4.69 -13.50
N ALA A 251 -12.53 -5.34 -13.90
CA ALA A 251 -12.51 -6.61 -14.63
C ALA A 251 -11.96 -6.50 -16.06
N ASP A 252 -11.87 -5.30 -16.62
CA ASP A 252 -11.31 -5.07 -17.96
C ASP A 252 -9.78 -4.91 -17.93
N GLY A 253 -9.17 -4.86 -16.75
CA GLY A 253 -7.72 -4.78 -16.58
C GLY A 253 -7.20 -3.40 -16.27
N ALA A 254 -6.09 -2.98 -16.90
CA ALA A 254 -5.49 -1.69 -16.66
C ALA A 254 -4.73 -1.16 -17.89
N THR A 255 -4.64 0.16 -18.00
CA THR A 255 -3.88 0.85 -19.05
C THR A 255 -2.83 1.75 -18.41
N ALA A 256 -1.59 1.68 -18.87
CA ALA A 256 -0.52 2.59 -18.45
C ALA A 256 -0.08 3.48 -19.60
N TYR A 257 0.19 4.72 -19.27
CA TYR A 257 0.65 5.79 -20.14
C TYR A 257 2.00 6.29 -19.62
N ALA A 258 3.00 6.33 -20.50
CA ALA A 258 4.34 6.84 -20.14
C ALA A 258 5.07 7.32 -21.41
N GLY A 259 5.66 8.51 -21.35
CA GLY A 259 6.45 9.08 -22.45
C GLY A 259 5.72 9.07 -23.80
N ASP A 260 6.48 8.91 -24.89
CA ASP A 260 5.95 8.92 -26.26
C ASP A 260 5.54 7.54 -26.80
N GLY A 261 5.58 6.51 -25.98
CA GLY A 261 5.39 5.11 -26.39
C GLY A 261 3.92 4.69 -26.63
N GLY A 262 2.95 5.58 -26.44
CA GLY A 262 1.52 5.29 -26.48
C GLY A 262 1.04 4.42 -25.31
N PRO A 263 -0.28 4.24 -25.13
CA PRO A 263 -0.85 3.45 -24.07
C PRO A 263 -0.46 1.97 -24.16
N ARG A 264 -0.27 1.34 -23.02
CA ARG A 264 -0.10 -0.11 -22.88
C ARG A 264 -1.27 -0.64 -22.08
N HIS A 265 -2.06 -1.51 -22.68
CA HIS A 265 -3.18 -2.16 -22.03
C HIS A 265 -2.80 -3.58 -21.62
N GLN A 266 -3.17 -3.96 -20.40
CA GLN A 266 -3.07 -5.31 -19.85
C GLN A 266 -4.47 -5.76 -19.45
N PRO A 267 -5.04 -6.79 -20.08
CA PRO A 267 -6.30 -7.38 -19.62
C PRO A 267 -6.18 -7.93 -18.20
N ALA A 268 -7.28 -7.92 -17.47
CA ALA A 268 -7.32 -8.59 -16.17
C ALA A 268 -7.03 -10.09 -16.34
N VAL A 269 -6.36 -10.67 -15.34
CA VAL A 269 -6.18 -12.13 -15.30
C VAL A 269 -7.51 -12.76 -14.88
N PRO A 270 -8.08 -13.68 -15.69
CA PRO A 270 -9.38 -14.27 -15.39
C PRO A 270 -9.32 -15.14 -14.14
N VAL A 271 -10.11 -14.80 -13.13
CA VAL A 271 -10.27 -15.57 -11.89
C VAL A 271 -11.74 -15.62 -11.47
N ARG A 272 -12.09 -16.60 -10.64
CA ARG A 272 -13.36 -16.55 -9.92
C ARG A 272 -13.23 -15.55 -8.77
N ALA A 273 -13.80 -14.38 -8.94
CA ALA A 273 -13.81 -13.36 -7.88
C ALA A 273 -14.56 -13.89 -6.63
N VAL A 274 -13.92 -13.75 -5.47
CA VAL A 274 -14.45 -14.13 -4.15
C VAL A 274 -14.71 -12.85 -3.33
N ASP A 275 -13.74 -11.95 -3.26
CA ASP A 275 -13.83 -10.68 -2.58
C ASP A 275 -12.97 -9.63 -3.32
N PRO A 276 -13.55 -8.56 -3.89
CA PRO A 276 -12.77 -7.55 -4.61
C PRO A 276 -12.01 -6.58 -3.70
N VAL A 277 -12.24 -6.63 -2.38
CA VAL A 277 -11.58 -5.75 -1.41
C VAL A 277 -10.07 -6.02 -1.43
N GLY A 278 -9.27 -4.96 -1.44
CA GLY A 278 -7.80 -5.07 -1.48
C GLY A 278 -7.19 -5.40 -2.84
N ALA A 279 -7.98 -5.70 -3.87
CA ALA A 279 -7.44 -6.01 -5.21
C ALA A 279 -6.67 -4.83 -5.82
N GLY A 280 -7.13 -3.58 -5.62
CA GLY A 280 -6.41 -2.36 -6.03
C GLY A 280 -5.08 -2.20 -5.30
N ASP A 281 -5.06 -2.46 -3.99
CA ASP A 281 -3.85 -2.38 -3.19
C ASP A 281 -2.82 -3.45 -3.63
N ALA A 282 -3.30 -4.68 -3.89
CA ALA A 282 -2.46 -5.76 -4.41
C ALA A 282 -1.93 -5.45 -5.82
N PHE A 283 -2.75 -4.84 -6.69
CA PHE A 283 -2.34 -4.34 -8.00
C PHE A 283 -1.22 -3.30 -7.85
N THR A 284 -1.39 -2.30 -6.99
CA THR A 284 -0.38 -1.28 -6.70
C THR A 284 0.92 -1.89 -6.18
N ALA A 285 0.84 -2.88 -5.27
CA ALA A 285 2.00 -3.62 -4.78
C ALA A 285 2.74 -4.36 -5.91
N GLY A 286 2.00 -5.03 -6.78
CA GLY A 286 2.55 -5.72 -7.96
C GLY A 286 3.24 -4.77 -8.94
N TYR A 287 2.61 -3.63 -9.22
CA TYR A 287 3.18 -2.59 -10.09
C TYR A 287 4.49 -2.04 -9.54
N LEU A 288 4.50 -1.62 -8.27
CA LEU A 288 5.69 -1.10 -7.59
C LEU A 288 6.78 -2.16 -7.46
N SER A 289 6.41 -3.42 -7.19
CA SER A 289 7.38 -4.53 -7.16
C SER A 289 8.10 -4.69 -8.49
N ALA A 290 7.38 -4.71 -9.60
CA ALA A 290 7.95 -4.84 -10.94
C ALA A 290 8.80 -3.61 -11.33
N LEU A 291 8.36 -2.40 -10.95
CA LEU A 291 9.11 -1.16 -11.13
C LEU A 291 10.46 -1.22 -10.38
N LEU A 292 10.44 -1.66 -9.13
CA LEU A 292 11.64 -1.80 -8.30
C LEU A 292 12.63 -2.86 -8.84
N ASP A 293 12.12 -3.90 -9.49
CA ASP A 293 12.90 -4.92 -10.19
C ASP A 293 13.43 -4.45 -11.56
N GLY A 294 13.06 -3.25 -12.01
CA GLY A 294 13.49 -2.69 -13.30
C GLY A 294 12.73 -3.23 -14.52
N ALA A 295 11.54 -3.81 -14.32
CA ALA A 295 10.71 -4.27 -15.42
C ALA A 295 10.24 -3.09 -16.30
N ASP A 296 10.01 -3.36 -17.57
CA ASP A 296 9.37 -2.42 -18.48
C ASP A 296 7.87 -2.22 -18.13
N LEU A 297 7.23 -1.29 -18.79
CA LEU A 297 5.84 -0.93 -18.52
C LEU A 297 4.88 -2.12 -18.66
N THR A 298 5.11 -2.98 -19.65
CA THR A 298 4.32 -4.19 -19.88
C THR A 298 4.50 -5.19 -18.74
N GLY A 299 5.73 -5.42 -18.30
CA GLY A 299 6.02 -6.31 -17.18
C GLY A 299 5.46 -5.79 -15.84
N ARG A 300 5.42 -4.44 -15.64
CA ARG A 300 4.80 -3.84 -14.46
C ARG A 300 3.29 -4.09 -14.44
N LEU A 301 2.61 -3.84 -15.54
CA LEU A 301 1.17 -4.11 -15.68
C LEU A 301 0.83 -5.59 -15.53
N ALA A 302 1.63 -6.48 -16.13
CA ALA A 302 1.40 -7.93 -16.04
C ALA A 302 1.49 -8.42 -14.58
N ARG A 303 2.52 -8.01 -13.82
CA ARG A 303 2.64 -8.37 -12.39
C ARG A 303 1.51 -7.75 -11.57
N ALA A 304 1.16 -6.50 -11.82
CA ALA A 304 0.07 -5.81 -11.15
C ALA A 304 -1.28 -6.53 -11.37
N ALA A 305 -1.59 -6.90 -12.60
CA ALA A 305 -2.80 -7.67 -12.92
C ALA A 305 -2.82 -9.04 -12.23
N THR A 306 -1.67 -9.72 -12.19
CA THR A 306 -1.52 -11.01 -11.49
C THR A 306 -1.80 -10.87 -9.99
N THR A 307 -1.14 -9.92 -9.32
CA THR A 307 -1.32 -9.72 -7.87
C THR A 307 -2.74 -9.28 -7.52
N GLY A 308 -3.35 -8.40 -8.31
CA GLY A 308 -4.75 -8.00 -8.14
C GLY A 308 -5.72 -9.17 -8.30
N ALA A 309 -5.46 -10.08 -9.25
CA ALA A 309 -6.28 -11.27 -9.45
C ALA A 309 -6.17 -12.27 -8.29
N PHE A 310 -4.98 -12.46 -7.69
CA PHE A 310 -4.81 -13.25 -6.47
C PHE A 310 -5.65 -12.71 -5.32
N ALA A 311 -5.60 -11.40 -5.09
CA ALA A 311 -6.41 -10.77 -4.06
C ALA A 311 -7.91 -10.95 -4.33
N ALA A 312 -8.38 -10.67 -5.53
CA ALA A 312 -9.79 -10.82 -5.91
C ALA A 312 -10.30 -12.27 -5.79
N ALA A 313 -9.44 -13.28 -5.95
CA ALA A 313 -9.77 -14.70 -5.78
C ALA A 313 -9.76 -15.17 -4.31
N SER A 314 -9.45 -14.31 -3.36
CA SER A 314 -9.30 -14.62 -1.94
C SER A 314 -10.24 -13.80 -1.07
N VAL A 315 -10.51 -14.25 0.16
CA VAL A 315 -11.26 -13.47 1.15
C VAL A 315 -10.29 -12.64 1.97
N GLY A 316 -10.54 -11.36 2.11
CA GLY A 316 -9.75 -10.47 2.96
C GLY A 316 -9.19 -9.26 2.22
N ASP A 317 -8.51 -8.38 2.95
CA ASP A 317 -7.95 -7.16 2.40
C ASP A 317 -6.54 -7.38 1.82
N TRP A 318 -5.71 -8.16 2.49
CA TRP A 318 -4.31 -8.43 2.15
C TRP A 318 -3.98 -9.93 2.14
N GLU A 319 -4.85 -10.76 2.70
CA GLU A 319 -4.61 -12.19 2.89
C GLU A 319 -4.34 -12.90 1.58
N GLY A 320 -5.00 -12.47 0.50
CA GLY A 320 -4.83 -12.99 -0.85
C GLY A 320 -3.61 -12.49 -1.61
N ALA A 321 -2.83 -11.55 -1.06
CA ALA A 321 -1.62 -11.08 -1.75
C ALA A 321 -0.60 -12.22 -1.89
N PRO A 322 -0.08 -12.53 -3.11
CA PRO A 322 0.82 -13.64 -3.32
C PRO A 322 2.24 -13.33 -2.87
N THR A 323 3.00 -14.38 -2.54
CA THR A 323 4.45 -14.32 -2.51
C THR A 323 5.02 -14.33 -3.93
N ARG A 324 6.31 -14.01 -4.06
CA ARG A 324 7.00 -14.05 -5.38
C ARG A 324 6.97 -15.46 -5.99
N ALA A 325 7.05 -16.50 -5.18
CA ALA A 325 7.01 -17.90 -5.64
C ALA A 325 5.63 -18.35 -6.12
N GLU A 326 4.58 -17.63 -5.73
CA GLU A 326 3.20 -17.98 -6.09
C GLU A 326 2.72 -17.28 -7.37
N LEU A 327 3.46 -16.32 -7.93
CA LEU A 327 3.01 -15.52 -9.07
C LEU A 327 2.60 -16.38 -10.28
N ASP A 328 3.24 -17.52 -10.48
CA ASP A 328 2.98 -18.42 -11.61
C ASP A 328 1.78 -19.37 -11.35
N LEU A 329 1.18 -19.38 -10.17
CA LEU A 329 0.10 -20.32 -9.83
C LEU A 329 -1.22 -20.01 -10.53
N LEU A 330 -1.50 -18.76 -10.90
CA LEU A 330 -2.76 -18.40 -11.57
C LEU A 330 -2.94 -19.05 -12.95
N GLY A 331 -1.89 -19.50 -13.59
CA GLY A 331 -1.93 -20.25 -14.85
C GLY A 331 -2.02 -21.76 -14.67
N ALA A 332 -2.01 -22.27 -13.44
CA ALA A 332 -2.01 -23.71 -13.18
C ALA A 332 -3.37 -24.35 -13.52
N PRO A 333 -3.41 -25.56 -14.10
CA PRO A 333 -4.66 -26.27 -14.38
C PRO A 333 -5.48 -26.49 -13.10
N PRO A 334 -6.84 -26.50 -13.19
CA PRO A 334 -7.70 -26.84 -12.05
C PRO A 334 -7.31 -28.18 -11.42
N GLY A 335 -7.21 -28.21 -10.08
CA GLY A 335 -6.81 -29.42 -9.33
C GLY A 335 -5.30 -29.63 -9.22
N THR A 336 -4.47 -28.66 -9.65
CA THR A 336 -3.02 -28.70 -9.44
C THR A 336 -2.69 -28.75 -7.95
N VAL A 337 -1.86 -29.69 -7.54
CA VAL A 337 -1.29 -29.79 -6.19
C VAL A 337 0.19 -29.42 -6.24
N VAL A 338 0.52 -28.27 -5.67
CA VAL A 338 1.92 -27.82 -5.53
C VAL A 338 2.51 -28.52 -4.30
N ARG A 339 3.70 -29.15 -4.44
CA ARG A 339 4.41 -29.87 -3.38
C ARG A 339 5.79 -29.30 -3.17
#